data_f0f07a21201068c74a26ecd7c5905dc8
#
_entry.id   f0f07a21201068c74a26ecd7c5905dc8
#
_cell.length_a   1.000
_cell.length_b   1.000
_cell.length_c   1.000
_cell.angle_alpha   90.00
_cell.angle_beta   90.00
_cell.angle_gamma   90.00
#
_symmetry.space_group_name_H-M   'P 1'
#
loop_
_entity.id
_entity.type
_entity.pdbx_description
1 polymer ?
#
loop_
_entity_poly.entity_id
_entity_poly.type
_entity_poly.pdbx_seq_one_letter_code
_entity_poly.pdbx_strand_id
1 'polypeptide(L)'
;MDHRSDGIADRSAGSVAGLQAEPAWPASITGWIRAGTLDPELAALVTVMVEHGLPLVIAAPSGGQAGGWSGTLVRDALGRTLLTCGLAPQPGTRTPAPLTVDADSLEAVLARMPLLSLDSVDDAGARVAIVVILATDPPADAWRIGAAHLLRPPLRDGHGHLQRQGPAVLATWDPDHLRFEHFAWGVLAELAVLVDERAGDLESSLGTRTDLLAGLVAHAVDDPGAVRLAIEAARPTESTVAHRH
;
A
#
# COMPACT_ATOMS: atom_id res chain seq x y z
N MET A 1 60.22 44.91 -30.89
CA MET A 1 59.06 44.26 -31.48
C MET A 1 58.84 42.96 -30.70
N ASP A 2 58.06 43.09 -29.61
CA ASP A 2 57.78 41.98 -28.66
C ASP A 2 56.51 41.27 -29.04
N HIS A 3 56.63 40.00 -29.31
CA HIS A 3 55.46 39.10 -29.43
C HIS A 3 55.21 38.43 -28.09
N ARG A 4 54.20 38.90 -27.36
CA ARG A 4 53.65 38.23 -26.21
C ARG A 4 52.66 37.17 -26.74
N SER A 5 52.94 35.89 -26.47
CA SER A 5 52.03 34.77 -26.63
C SER A 5 51.23 34.65 -25.34
N ASP A 6 49.93 35.00 -25.38
CA ASP A 6 49.00 34.79 -24.29
C ASP A 6 48.61 33.30 -24.28
N GLY A 7 48.93 32.65 -23.15
CA GLY A 7 48.53 31.26 -22.87
C GLY A 7 47.06 31.17 -22.56
N ILE A 8 46.33 30.44 -23.38
CA ILE A 8 44.95 29.99 -23.12
C ILE A 8 45.03 28.87 -22.10
N ALA A 9 44.65 29.21 -20.85
CA ALA A 9 44.47 28.22 -19.80
C ALA A 9 43.20 27.39 -20.09
N ASP A 10 43.40 26.14 -20.37
CA ASP A 10 42.39 25.09 -20.47
C ASP A 10 41.70 24.93 -19.10
N ARG A 11 40.45 25.44 -18.97
CA ARG A 11 39.57 25.26 -17.81
C ARG A 11 38.43 24.32 -18.19
N SER A 12 38.72 23.10 -18.49
CA SER A 12 37.68 22.06 -18.65
C SER A 12 38.01 20.82 -17.84
N ALA A 13 38.15 21.01 -16.53
CA ALA A 13 37.95 19.91 -15.58
C ALA A 13 36.64 20.20 -14.84
N GLY A 14 35.53 20.14 -15.58
CA GLY A 14 34.20 20.08 -15.01
C GLY A 14 34.08 18.80 -14.19
N SER A 15 34.16 18.98 -12.88
CA SER A 15 33.82 17.97 -11.87
C SER A 15 32.50 17.31 -12.29
N VAL A 16 32.56 16.08 -12.75
CA VAL A 16 31.40 15.19 -12.77
C VAL A 16 31.09 14.90 -11.30
N ALA A 17 30.39 15.87 -10.66
CA ALA A 17 29.83 15.67 -9.35
C ALA A 17 29.02 14.40 -9.39
N GLY A 18 29.40 13.44 -8.54
CA GLY A 18 28.87 12.10 -8.55
C GLY A 18 27.36 12.10 -8.66
N LEU A 19 26.87 11.43 -9.70
CA LEU A 19 25.53 10.89 -9.73
C LEU A 19 25.47 9.95 -8.53
N GLN A 20 24.98 10.47 -7.39
CA GLN A 20 24.60 9.60 -6.29
C GLN A 20 23.55 8.66 -6.89
N ALA A 21 23.87 7.38 -6.93
CA ALA A 21 22.92 6.37 -7.37
C ALA A 21 21.65 6.59 -6.54
N GLU A 22 20.52 6.80 -7.22
CA GLU A 22 19.23 6.87 -6.52
C GLU A 22 19.12 5.63 -5.63
N PRO A 23 18.71 5.80 -4.36
CA PRO A 23 18.58 4.67 -3.46
C PRO A 23 17.64 3.65 -4.10
N ALA A 24 18.10 2.39 -4.14
CA ALA A 24 17.32 1.31 -4.76
C ALA A 24 16.00 1.13 -4.00
N TRP A 25 14.89 1.16 -4.73
CA TRP A 25 13.57 0.93 -4.17
C TRP A 25 13.44 -0.51 -3.69
N PRO A 26 12.70 -0.76 -2.58
CA PRO A 26 12.25 -2.10 -2.28
C PRO A 26 11.45 -2.64 -3.48
N ALA A 27 11.96 -3.69 -4.12
CA ALA A 27 11.34 -4.25 -5.31
C ALA A 27 10.17 -5.19 -5.00
N SER A 28 10.03 -5.60 -3.73
CA SER A 28 9.04 -6.55 -3.24
C SER A 28 8.34 -6.06 -1.99
N ILE A 29 7.20 -6.65 -1.65
CA ILE A 29 6.48 -6.34 -0.41
C ILE A 29 7.31 -6.68 0.83
N THR A 30 8.11 -7.74 0.78
CA THR A 30 9.05 -8.12 1.85
C THR A 30 10.14 -7.08 2.04
N GLY A 31 10.63 -6.48 0.95
CA GLY A 31 11.54 -5.35 1.01
C GLY A 31 10.95 -4.13 1.72
N TRP A 32 9.68 -3.80 1.44
CA TRP A 32 8.96 -2.72 2.13
C TRP A 32 8.74 -3.02 3.62
N ILE A 33 8.46 -4.28 3.98
CA ILE A 33 8.36 -4.71 5.37
C ILE A 33 9.73 -4.55 6.07
N ARG A 34 10.81 -4.99 5.45
CA ARG A 34 12.16 -4.82 6.02
C ARG A 34 12.60 -3.37 6.15
N ALA A 35 12.17 -2.51 5.23
CA ALA A 35 12.36 -1.06 5.35
C ALA A 35 11.51 -0.45 6.49
N GLY A 36 10.60 -1.22 7.09
CA GLY A 36 9.71 -0.78 8.15
C GLY A 36 8.60 0.15 7.69
N THR A 37 8.35 0.25 6.37
CA THR A 37 7.25 1.07 5.84
C THR A 37 5.89 0.54 6.27
N LEU A 38 5.75 -0.78 6.36
CA LEU A 38 4.61 -1.50 6.91
C LEU A 38 5.12 -2.80 7.56
N ASP A 39 4.29 -3.44 8.36
CA ASP A 39 4.60 -4.74 8.93
C ASP A 39 3.91 -5.90 8.19
N PRO A 40 4.19 -7.17 8.53
CA PRO A 40 3.58 -8.32 7.87
C PRO A 40 2.05 -8.36 7.98
N GLU A 41 1.47 -7.93 9.10
CA GLU A 41 0.03 -7.95 9.33
C GLU A 41 -0.69 -6.93 8.44
N LEU A 42 -0.20 -5.69 8.39
CA LEU A 42 -0.74 -4.66 7.52
C LEU A 42 -0.54 -5.02 6.03
N ALA A 43 0.62 -5.60 5.69
CA ALA A 43 0.88 -6.07 4.34
C ALA A 43 -0.08 -7.20 3.93
N ALA A 44 -0.35 -8.15 4.82
CA ALA A 44 -1.33 -9.20 4.60
C ALA A 44 -2.73 -8.63 4.38
N LEU A 45 -3.17 -7.73 5.25
CA LEU A 45 -4.48 -7.08 5.14
C LEU A 45 -4.63 -6.37 3.78
N VAL A 46 -3.69 -5.48 3.43
CA VAL A 46 -3.77 -4.71 2.18
C VAL A 46 -3.75 -5.64 0.97
N THR A 47 -2.85 -6.63 0.93
CA THR A 47 -2.73 -7.53 -0.22
C THR A 47 -3.97 -8.42 -0.38
N VAL A 48 -4.50 -8.99 0.69
CA VAL A 48 -5.71 -9.83 0.65
C VAL A 48 -6.92 -9.00 0.18
N MET A 49 -7.11 -7.80 0.74
CA MET A 49 -8.24 -6.95 0.33
C MET A 49 -8.16 -6.55 -1.14
N VAL A 50 -6.97 -6.21 -1.64
CA VAL A 50 -6.78 -5.85 -3.06
C VAL A 50 -6.96 -7.07 -3.97
N GLU A 51 -6.55 -8.27 -3.56
CA GLU A 51 -6.82 -9.53 -4.29
C GLU A 51 -8.32 -9.78 -4.48
N HIS A 52 -9.14 -9.39 -3.51
CA HIS A 52 -10.60 -9.44 -3.60
C HIS A 52 -11.23 -8.26 -4.33
N GLY A 53 -10.41 -7.39 -4.94
CA GLY A 53 -10.88 -6.30 -5.77
C GLY A 53 -11.25 -5.01 -5.04
N LEU A 54 -10.95 -4.88 -3.73
CA LEU A 54 -11.15 -3.62 -3.04
C LEU A 54 -10.17 -2.57 -3.58
N PRO A 55 -10.65 -1.38 -3.94
CA PRO A 55 -9.79 -0.29 -4.36
C PRO A 55 -8.81 0.11 -3.26
N LEU A 56 -7.59 0.41 -3.65
CA LEU A 56 -6.55 0.93 -2.77
C LEU A 56 -6.21 2.37 -3.14
N VAL A 57 -6.20 3.25 -2.14
CA VAL A 57 -5.73 4.63 -2.26
C VAL A 57 -4.46 4.76 -1.43
N ILE A 58 -3.38 5.23 -2.06
CA ILE A 58 -2.10 5.48 -1.41
C ILE A 58 -1.86 6.97 -1.38
N ALA A 59 -1.81 7.54 -0.20
CA ALA A 59 -1.58 8.96 0.03
C ALA A 59 -0.19 9.21 0.60
N ALA A 60 0.48 10.25 0.10
CA ALA A 60 1.70 10.80 0.70
C ALA A 60 1.83 12.27 0.33
N PRO A 61 2.34 13.13 1.23
CA PRO A 61 2.61 14.52 0.91
C PRO A 61 3.76 14.63 -0.10
N SER A 62 3.54 15.33 -1.23
CA SER A 62 4.55 15.49 -2.28
C SER A 62 5.80 16.22 -1.79
N GLY A 63 5.66 17.12 -0.81
CA GLY A 63 6.76 17.87 -0.20
C GLY A 63 7.56 17.10 0.86
N GLY A 64 7.09 15.92 1.28
CA GLY A 64 7.79 15.07 2.26
C GLY A 64 9.03 14.42 1.63
N GLN A 65 10.08 14.27 2.42
CA GLN A 65 11.29 13.55 2.04
C GLN A 65 11.80 12.72 3.22
N ALA A 66 12.18 11.48 2.96
CA ALA A 66 12.85 10.60 3.91
C ALA A 66 13.61 9.50 3.15
N GLY A 67 14.76 9.07 3.66
CA GLY A 67 15.60 8.06 3.02
C GLY A 67 16.04 8.42 1.60
N GLY A 68 16.12 9.72 1.27
CA GLY A 68 16.41 10.21 -0.07
C GLY A 68 15.23 10.18 -1.06
N TRP A 69 14.01 9.86 -0.62
CA TRP A 69 12.85 9.70 -1.48
C TRP A 69 11.75 10.73 -1.20
N SER A 70 11.15 11.29 -2.26
CA SER A 70 9.97 12.14 -2.12
C SER A 70 8.71 11.30 -1.91
N GLY A 71 7.68 11.91 -1.28
CA GLY A 71 6.39 11.26 -1.10
C GLY A 71 5.73 10.81 -2.40
N THR A 72 5.91 11.58 -3.49
CA THR A 72 5.42 11.18 -4.82
C THR A 72 6.05 9.87 -5.26
N LEU A 73 7.37 9.77 -5.17
CA LEU A 73 8.07 8.56 -5.59
C LEU A 73 7.70 7.35 -4.73
N VAL A 74 7.66 7.52 -3.40
CA VAL A 74 7.35 6.42 -2.46
C VAL A 74 5.96 5.83 -2.70
N ARG A 75 4.92 6.67 -2.83
CA ARG A 75 3.55 6.17 -3.06
C ARG A 75 3.42 5.43 -4.40
N ASP A 76 4.08 5.95 -5.46
CA ASP A 76 4.05 5.34 -6.78
C ASP A 76 4.82 4.01 -6.81
N ALA A 77 5.94 3.93 -6.08
CA ALA A 77 6.73 2.71 -5.96
C ALA A 77 6.00 1.64 -5.14
N LEU A 78 5.41 2.01 -3.99
CA LEU A 78 4.59 1.10 -3.18
C LEU A 78 3.39 0.59 -3.99
N GLY A 79 2.71 1.47 -4.72
CA GLY A 79 1.59 1.10 -5.58
C GLY A 79 1.98 0.08 -6.65
N ARG A 80 3.10 0.28 -7.34
CA ARG A 80 3.65 -0.68 -8.30
C ARG A 80 3.99 -2.02 -7.64
N THR A 81 4.63 -1.99 -6.48
CA THR A 81 5.00 -3.21 -5.75
C THR A 81 3.77 -4.02 -5.37
N LEU A 82 2.74 -3.37 -4.83
CA LEU A 82 1.49 -4.04 -4.46
C LEU A 82 0.79 -4.67 -5.68
N LEU A 83 0.88 -4.07 -6.87
CA LEU A 83 0.36 -4.67 -8.10
C LEU A 83 1.18 -5.87 -8.59
N THR A 84 2.50 -5.84 -8.40
CA THR A 84 3.40 -6.85 -8.99
C THR A 84 3.62 -8.06 -8.07
N CYS A 85 3.42 -7.90 -6.75
CA CYS A 85 3.69 -8.93 -5.76
C CYS A 85 2.60 -10.01 -5.63
N GLY A 86 1.91 -10.35 -6.70
CA GLY A 86 0.99 -11.49 -6.70
C GLY A 86 -0.48 -11.13 -6.66
N LEU A 87 -0.79 -9.88 -6.94
CA LEU A 87 -2.17 -9.43 -7.12
C LEU A 87 -2.68 -9.77 -8.53
N ALA A 88 -2.42 -10.99 -9.02
CA ALA A 88 -3.19 -11.48 -10.15
C ALA A 88 -4.65 -11.55 -9.66
N PRO A 89 -5.56 -10.77 -10.26
CA PRO A 89 -6.96 -10.80 -9.86
C PRO A 89 -7.45 -12.24 -9.96
N GLN A 90 -8.30 -12.64 -9.02
CA GLN A 90 -9.01 -13.90 -9.19
C GLN A 90 -9.73 -13.89 -10.54
N PRO A 91 -9.85 -15.05 -11.23
CA PRO A 91 -10.56 -15.11 -12.49
C PRO A 91 -11.96 -14.50 -12.36
N GLY A 92 -12.20 -13.39 -13.07
CA GLY A 92 -13.47 -12.66 -13.01
C GLY A 92 -13.48 -11.40 -12.14
N THR A 93 -12.46 -11.16 -11.30
CA THR A 93 -12.30 -9.89 -10.57
C THR A 93 -11.39 -8.94 -11.33
N ARG A 94 -11.84 -7.71 -11.51
CA ARG A 94 -11.00 -6.64 -12.04
C ARG A 94 -10.37 -5.92 -10.85
N THR A 95 -9.13 -6.27 -10.51
CA THR A 95 -8.38 -5.52 -9.49
C THR A 95 -8.09 -4.12 -10.02
N PRO A 96 -8.64 -3.07 -9.44
CA PRO A 96 -8.32 -1.72 -9.86
C PRO A 96 -6.87 -1.38 -9.52
N ALA A 97 -6.21 -0.63 -10.39
CA ALA A 97 -4.89 -0.11 -10.08
C ALA A 97 -4.97 0.79 -8.82
N PRO A 98 -3.99 0.72 -7.91
CA PRO A 98 -3.93 1.64 -6.78
C PRO A 98 -3.95 3.09 -7.25
N LEU A 99 -4.77 3.89 -6.60
CA LEU A 99 -4.83 5.33 -6.84
C LEU A 99 -3.82 6.04 -5.94
N THR A 100 -3.05 6.96 -6.51
CA THR A 100 -2.08 7.73 -5.74
C THR A 100 -2.57 9.17 -5.55
N VAL A 101 -2.47 9.69 -4.33
CA VAL A 101 -2.99 11.00 -3.94
C VAL A 101 -1.94 11.79 -3.17
N ASP A 102 -1.79 13.08 -3.51
CA ASP A 102 -0.99 14.01 -2.74
C ASP A 102 -1.78 14.48 -1.52
N ALA A 103 -1.61 13.80 -0.40
CA ALA A 103 -2.28 14.11 0.86
C ALA A 103 -1.48 13.55 2.04
N ASP A 104 -1.58 14.22 3.19
CA ASP A 104 -0.92 13.88 4.45
C ASP A 104 -1.91 13.39 5.54
N SER A 105 -3.18 13.42 5.23
CA SER A 105 -4.25 13.10 6.17
C SER A 105 -5.45 12.49 5.46
N LEU A 106 -6.26 11.73 6.20
CA LEU A 106 -7.50 11.15 5.69
C LEU A 106 -8.48 12.23 5.21
N GLU A 107 -8.55 13.34 5.94
CA GLU A 107 -9.42 14.48 5.57
C GLU A 107 -9.01 15.05 4.21
N ALA A 108 -7.70 15.25 4.00
CA ALA A 108 -7.17 15.71 2.72
C ALA A 108 -7.41 14.71 1.58
N VAL A 109 -7.36 13.39 1.84
CA VAL A 109 -7.74 12.35 0.88
C VAL A 109 -9.22 12.46 0.54
N LEU A 110 -10.10 12.52 1.56
CA LEU A 110 -11.55 12.59 1.35
C LEU A 110 -11.95 13.83 0.56
N ALA A 111 -11.29 14.97 0.76
CA ALA A 111 -11.52 16.19 -0.01
C ALA A 111 -11.18 16.01 -1.50
N ARG A 112 -10.25 15.13 -1.84
CA ARG A 112 -9.84 14.83 -3.23
C ARG A 112 -10.58 13.65 -3.86
N MET A 113 -11.26 12.83 -3.08
CA MET A 113 -12.00 11.66 -3.56
C MET A 113 -12.99 11.94 -4.71
N PRO A 114 -13.71 13.09 -4.74
CA PRO A 114 -14.58 13.41 -5.87
C PRO A 114 -13.85 13.52 -7.21
N LEU A 115 -12.55 13.78 -7.19
CA LEU A 115 -11.69 13.90 -8.38
C LEU A 115 -11.09 12.56 -8.82
N LEU A 116 -11.20 11.52 -7.96
CA LEU A 116 -10.66 10.20 -8.24
C LEU A 116 -11.75 9.38 -8.95
N SER A 117 -11.41 8.86 -10.12
CA SER A 117 -12.25 7.89 -10.82
C SER A 117 -12.13 6.54 -10.11
N LEU A 118 -12.90 6.34 -9.05
CA LEU A 118 -13.10 5.02 -8.45
C LEU A 118 -14.24 4.35 -9.22
N ASP A 119 -13.92 3.32 -10.01
CA ASP A 119 -14.91 2.57 -10.81
C ASP A 119 -15.89 1.77 -9.92
N SER A 120 -15.59 1.63 -8.63
CA SER A 120 -16.45 0.96 -7.65
C SER A 120 -17.31 1.98 -6.91
N VAL A 121 -18.23 2.59 -7.61
CA VAL A 121 -19.36 3.30 -7.02
C VAL A 121 -20.48 2.27 -6.95
N ASP A 122 -20.96 1.93 -5.77
CA ASP A 122 -22.17 1.14 -5.65
C ASP A 122 -23.37 1.94 -6.21
N ASP A 123 -24.53 1.29 -6.39
CA ASP A 123 -25.77 1.93 -6.87
C ASP A 123 -26.20 3.14 -6.00
N ALA A 124 -25.59 3.30 -4.81
CA ALA A 124 -25.84 4.41 -3.89
C ALA A 124 -24.80 5.54 -3.99
N GLY A 125 -23.82 5.44 -4.90
CA GLY A 125 -22.75 6.43 -5.05
C GLY A 125 -21.70 6.37 -3.92
N ALA A 126 -21.64 5.27 -3.19
CA ALA A 126 -20.69 5.06 -2.11
C ALA A 126 -19.34 4.60 -2.64
N ARG A 127 -18.29 5.08 -2.02
CA ARG A 127 -16.93 4.70 -2.33
C ARG A 127 -16.38 3.85 -1.20
N VAL A 128 -16.19 2.57 -1.47
CA VAL A 128 -15.50 1.64 -0.57
C VAL A 128 -14.06 1.54 -1.02
N ALA A 129 -13.12 1.75 -0.13
CA ALA A 129 -11.70 1.64 -0.44
C ALA A 129 -10.88 1.42 0.83
N ILE A 130 -9.72 0.80 0.68
CA ILE A 130 -8.64 0.88 1.66
C ILE A 130 -7.84 2.15 1.36
N VAL A 131 -7.60 2.97 2.37
CA VAL A 131 -6.77 4.17 2.27
C VAL A 131 -5.54 3.97 3.16
N VAL A 132 -4.35 4.01 2.58
CA VAL A 132 -3.09 4.05 3.33
C VAL A 132 -2.45 5.41 3.20
N ILE A 133 -2.03 5.99 4.32
CA ILE A 133 -1.44 7.32 4.39
C ILE A 133 0.01 7.17 4.84
N LEU A 134 0.93 7.50 3.95
CA LEU A 134 2.36 7.50 4.23
C LEU A 134 2.75 8.80 4.94
N ALA A 135 3.58 8.65 5.96
CA ALA A 135 4.20 9.75 6.71
C ALA A 135 5.70 9.52 6.80
N THR A 136 6.45 10.60 6.96
CA THR A 136 7.87 10.51 7.29
C THR A 136 8.05 10.18 8.77
N ASP A 137 9.02 9.33 9.06
CA ASP A 137 9.49 9.04 10.41
C ASP A 137 10.89 9.69 10.56
N PRO A 138 10.98 10.92 11.06
CA PRO A 138 12.24 11.69 11.10
C PRO A 138 13.37 11.00 11.87
N PRO A 139 13.12 10.34 13.02
CA PRO A 139 14.17 9.63 13.74
C PRO A 139 14.80 8.50 12.94
N ALA A 140 14.02 7.82 12.10
CA ALA A 140 14.50 6.71 11.27
C ALA A 140 14.89 7.16 9.85
N ASP A 141 14.67 8.42 9.47
CA ASP A 141 14.78 8.92 8.09
C ASP A 141 14.10 7.96 7.09
N ALA A 142 12.88 7.56 7.38
CA ALA A 142 12.14 6.54 6.64
C ALA A 142 10.69 6.97 6.34
N TRP A 143 10.09 6.32 5.35
CA TRP A 143 8.67 6.40 5.08
C TRP A 143 7.94 5.24 5.76
N ARG A 144 6.85 5.57 6.47
CA ARG A 144 5.98 4.58 7.10
C ARG A 144 4.54 4.82 6.71
N ILE A 145 3.73 3.77 6.73
CA ILE A 145 2.29 3.95 6.72
C ILE A 145 1.90 4.46 8.10
N GLY A 146 1.63 5.76 8.21
CA GLY A 146 1.20 6.38 9.46
C GLY A 146 -0.19 5.92 9.89
N ALA A 147 -1.09 5.68 8.92
CA ALA A 147 -2.42 5.16 9.16
C ALA A 147 -2.98 4.40 7.96
N ALA A 148 -3.81 3.40 8.23
CA ALA A 148 -4.63 2.70 7.25
C ALA A 148 -6.10 2.77 7.66
N HIS A 149 -6.99 3.02 6.70
CA HIS A 149 -8.42 3.20 6.91
C HIS A 149 -9.25 2.40 5.93
N LEU A 150 -10.43 1.95 6.38
CA LEU A 150 -11.49 1.47 5.53
C LEU A 150 -12.51 2.58 5.32
N LEU A 151 -12.73 3.00 4.07
CA LEU A 151 -13.90 3.80 3.72
C LEU A 151 -15.10 2.86 3.62
N ARG A 152 -16.10 3.11 4.44
CA ARG A 152 -17.28 2.26 4.59
C ARG A 152 -18.38 2.65 3.61
N PRO A 153 -19.12 1.66 3.07
CA PRO A 153 -20.34 1.96 2.34
C PRO A 153 -21.38 2.63 3.27
N PRO A 154 -22.28 3.46 2.74
CA PRO A 154 -23.37 3.96 3.54
C PRO A 154 -24.33 2.82 3.89
N LEU A 155 -24.88 2.84 5.10
CA LEU A 155 -25.96 1.93 5.47
C LEU A 155 -27.31 2.55 5.11
N ARG A 156 -28.28 1.69 4.75
CA ARG A 156 -29.68 2.07 4.69
C ARG A 156 -30.31 1.80 6.05
N ASP A 157 -30.95 2.81 6.63
CA ASP A 157 -31.75 2.62 7.83
C ASP A 157 -33.05 1.85 7.53
N GLY A 158 -33.81 1.49 8.56
CA GLY A 158 -35.08 0.80 8.43
C GLY A 158 -36.17 1.57 7.65
N HIS A 159 -35.93 2.85 7.35
CA HIS A 159 -36.80 3.71 6.54
C HIS A 159 -36.27 3.94 5.12
N GLY A 160 -35.11 3.32 4.77
CA GLY A 160 -34.49 3.44 3.47
C GLY A 160 -33.58 4.66 3.28
N HIS A 161 -33.37 5.47 4.32
CA HIS A 161 -32.46 6.60 4.26
C HIS A 161 -31.02 6.13 4.32
N LEU A 162 -30.15 6.75 3.49
CA LEU A 162 -28.72 6.47 3.47
C LEU A 162 -28.04 7.19 4.64
N GLN A 163 -27.42 6.42 5.53
CA GLN A 163 -26.55 6.91 6.60
C GLN A 163 -25.09 6.70 6.22
N ARG A 164 -24.34 7.79 6.13
CA ARG A 164 -22.89 7.71 5.94
C ARG A 164 -22.23 7.20 7.21
N GLN A 165 -21.42 6.16 7.07
CA GLN A 165 -20.56 5.68 8.14
C GLN A 165 -19.21 6.42 8.12
N GLY A 166 -18.68 6.71 9.31
CA GLY A 166 -17.31 7.19 9.43
C GLY A 166 -16.30 6.13 8.98
N PRO A 167 -15.16 6.53 8.45
CA PRO A 167 -14.07 5.59 8.15
C PRO A 167 -13.65 4.78 9.38
N ALA A 168 -13.34 3.49 9.20
CA ALA A 168 -12.75 2.69 10.26
C ALA A 168 -11.23 2.77 10.18
N VAL A 169 -10.58 2.86 11.34
CA VAL A 169 -9.12 2.70 11.44
C VAL A 169 -8.80 1.22 11.37
N LEU A 170 -7.87 0.84 10.49
CA LEU A 170 -7.39 -0.54 10.33
C LEU A 170 -6.06 -0.75 11.02
N ALA A 171 -5.15 0.21 10.91
CA ALA A 171 -3.86 0.22 11.58
C ALA A 171 -3.34 1.64 11.73
N THR A 172 -2.47 1.86 12.74
CA THR A 172 -1.72 3.10 12.92
C THR A 172 -0.28 2.79 13.31
N TRP A 173 0.65 3.66 12.91
CA TRP A 173 2.02 3.61 13.42
C TRP A 173 2.08 4.32 14.77
N ASP A 174 2.64 3.62 15.76
CA ASP A 174 2.95 4.16 17.09
C ASP A 174 4.46 4.49 17.14
N PRO A 175 4.84 5.78 17.06
CA PRO A 175 6.24 6.17 17.07
C PRO A 175 6.90 5.99 18.43
N ASP A 176 6.14 5.99 19.54
CA ASP A 176 6.67 5.86 20.89
C ASP A 176 7.12 4.41 21.17
N HIS A 177 6.40 3.44 20.60
CA HIS A 177 6.71 2.03 20.78
C HIS A 177 7.34 1.39 19.52
N LEU A 178 7.55 2.17 18.46
CA LEU A 178 8.13 1.73 17.17
C LEU A 178 7.44 0.49 16.58
N ARG A 179 6.11 0.48 16.61
CA ARG A 179 5.30 -0.64 16.13
C ARG A 179 4.02 -0.16 15.46
N PHE A 180 3.41 -1.06 14.69
CA PHE A 180 2.03 -0.86 14.23
C PHE A 180 1.04 -1.34 15.29
N GLU A 181 -0.05 -0.61 15.45
CA GLU A 181 -1.23 -1.01 16.21
C GLU A 181 -2.33 -1.38 15.22
N HIS A 182 -2.92 -2.58 15.39
CA HIS A 182 -3.88 -3.15 14.48
C HIS A 182 -5.29 -3.13 15.05
N PHE A 183 -6.23 -2.60 14.29
CA PHE A 183 -7.65 -2.46 14.66
C PHE A 183 -8.59 -3.17 13.69
N ALA A 184 -8.06 -3.78 12.63
CA ALA A 184 -8.84 -4.46 11.60
C ALA A 184 -9.73 -5.57 12.15
N TRP A 185 -9.31 -6.21 13.25
CA TRP A 185 -10.08 -7.24 13.94
C TRP A 185 -11.45 -6.75 14.45
N GLY A 186 -11.55 -5.47 14.83
CA GLY A 186 -12.81 -4.85 15.25
C GLY A 186 -13.82 -4.67 14.11
N VAL A 187 -13.40 -4.76 12.86
CA VAL A 187 -14.23 -4.60 11.65
C VAL A 187 -14.13 -5.79 10.70
N LEU A 188 -13.60 -6.92 11.18
CA LEU A 188 -13.37 -8.11 10.35
C LEU A 188 -14.65 -8.61 9.68
N ALA A 189 -15.77 -8.60 10.40
CA ALA A 189 -17.06 -9.00 9.84
C ALA A 189 -17.51 -8.09 8.69
N GLU A 190 -17.22 -6.78 8.77
CA GLU A 190 -17.51 -5.83 7.69
C GLU A 190 -16.60 -6.08 6.48
N LEU A 191 -15.29 -6.29 6.74
CA LEU A 191 -14.34 -6.62 5.69
C LEU A 191 -14.74 -7.91 4.96
N ALA A 192 -15.15 -8.94 5.70
CA ALA A 192 -15.58 -10.22 5.14
C ALA A 192 -16.80 -10.05 4.20
N VAL A 193 -17.78 -9.23 4.59
CA VAL A 193 -18.93 -8.92 3.74
C VAL A 193 -18.49 -8.20 2.46
N LEU A 194 -17.52 -7.29 2.54
CA LEU A 194 -17.04 -6.53 1.38
C LEU A 194 -16.29 -7.39 0.35
N VAL A 195 -15.74 -8.52 0.80
CA VAL A 195 -14.99 -9.45 -0.08
C VAL A 195 -15.76 -10.74 -0.36
N ASP A 196 -17.04 -10.80 0.03
CA ASP A 196 -17.94 -11.97 -0.14
C ASP A 196 -17.40 -13.25 0.49
N GLU A 197 -16.78 -13.11 1.68
CA GLU A 197 -16.25 -14.22 2.48
C GLU A 197 -16.96 -14.34 3.84
N ARG A 198 -16.71 -15.45 4.53
CA ARG A 198 -17.05 -15.57 5.95
C ARG A 198 -15.93 -14.97 6.81
N ALA A 199 -16.28 -14.37 7.93
CA ALA A 199 -15.29 -13.73 8.81
C ALA A 199 -14.19 -14.71 9.26
N GLY A 200 -14.51 -15.96 9.57
CA GLY A 200 -13.51 -16.98 9.95
C GLY A 200 -12.59 -17.41 8.81
N ASP A 201 -13.10 -17.43 7.56
CA ASP A 201 -12.30 -17.77 6.38
C ASP A 201 -11.35 -16.61 6.07
N LEU A 202 -11.83 -15.37 6.14
CA LEU A 202 -11.00 -14.18 5.99
C LEU A 202 -9.92 -14.09 7.07
N GLU A 203 -10.28 -14.34 8.34
CA GLU A 203 -9.32 -14.39 9.46
C GLU A 203 -8.21 -15.39 9.19
N SER A 204 -8.57 -16.61 8.75
CA SER A 204 -7.60 -17.64 8.40
C SER A 204 -6.70 -17.23 7.24
N SER A 205 -7.26 -16.61 6.21
CA SER A 205 -6.52 -16.09 5.05
C SER A 205 -5.52 -15.01 5.45
N LEU A 206 -5.94 -14.07 6.30
CA LEU A 206 -5.08 -12.99 6.82
C LEU A 206 -3.95 -13.57 7.70
N GLY A 207 -4.26 -14.49 8.62
CA GLY A 207 -3.25 -15.14 9.46
C GLY A 207 -2.21 -15.90 8.62
N THR A 208 -2.67 -16.73 7.69
CA THR A 208 -1.78 -17.48 6.78
C THR A 208 -0.88 -16.55 5.96
N ARG A 209 -1.43 -15.43 5.45
CA ARG A 209 -0.66 -14.45 4.68
C ARG A 209 0.35 -13.71 5.56
N THR A 210 -0.03 -13.35 6.79
CA THR A 210 0.87 -12.72 7.76
C THR A 210 2.06 -13.62 8.07
N ASP A 211 1.82 -14.88 8.40
CA ASP A 211 2.86 -15.87 8.71
C ASP A 211 3.79 -16.10 7.52
N LEU A 212 3.24 -16.20 6.31
CA LEU A 212 4.02 -16.33 5.08
C LEU A 212 4.94 -15.12 4.90
N LEU A 213 4.41 -13.90 4.96
CA LEU A 213 5.21 -12.68 4.75
C LEU A 213 6.28 -12.53 5.83
N ALA A 214 5.95 -12.81 7.10
CA ALA A 214 6.92 -12.81 8.19
C ALA A 214 8.04 -13.84 7.95
N GLY A 215 7.70 -15.03 7.50
CA GLY A 215 8.66 -16.07 7.14
C GLY A 215 9.58 -15.66 5.99
N LEU A 216 9.03 -15.08 4.91
CA LEU A 216 9.84 -14.58 3.78
C LEU A 216 10.80 -13.46 4.22
N VAL A 217 10.35 -12.55 5.06
CA VAL A 217 11.18 -11.49 5.64
C VAL A 217 12.31 -12.07 6.50
N ALA A 218 12.00 -13.04 7.38
CA ALA A 218 12.98 -13.69 8.24
C ALA A 218 14.07 -14.42 7.43
N HIS A 219 13.72 -14.94 6.24
CA HIS A 219 14.67 -15.62 5.34
C HIS A 219 15.28 -14.69 4.29
N ALA A 220 15.07 -13.37 4.41
CA ALA A 220 15.57 -12.34 3.49
C ALA A 220 15.21 -12.60 2.01
N VAL A 221 14.03 -13.14 1.76
CA VAL A 221 13.53 -13.36 0.40
C VAL A 221 12.95 -12.06 -0.13
N ASP A 222 13.67 -11.37 -1.01
CA ASP A 222 13.28 -10.07 -1.58
C ASP A 222 13.08 -10.07 -3.09
N ASP A 223 13.41 -11.17 -3.77
CA ASP A 223 13.16 -11.29 -5.20
C ASP A 223 11.64 -11.24 -5.48
N PRO A 224 11.15 -10.28 -6.28
CA PRO A 224 9.72 -10.13 -6.52
C PRO A 224 9.05 -11.35 -7.13
N GLY A 225 9.79 -12.11 -7.95
CA GLY A 225 9.30 -13.34 -8.56
C GLY A 225 9.13 -14.45 -7.53
N ALA A 226 10.13 -14.63 -6.66
CA ALA A 226 10.08 -15.61 -5.57
C ALA A 226 8.95 -15.29 -4.57
N VAL A 227 8.82 -14.01 -4.18
CA VAL A 227 7.74 -13.56 -3.29
C VAL A 227 6.37 -13.82 -3.91
N ARG A 228 6.19 -13.47 -5.19
CA ARG A 228 4.94 -13.75 -5.90
C ARG A 228 4.61 -15.24 -5.94
N LEU A 229 5.57 -16.08 -6.32
CA LEU A 229 5.36 -17.53 -6.37
C LEU A 229 4.99 -18.10 -5.00
N ALA A 230 5.62 -17.62 -3.91
CA ALA A 230 5.28 -18.05 -2.56
C ALA A 230 3.84 -17.64 -2.18
N ILE A 231 3.44 -16.42 -2.51
CA ILE A 231 2.07 -15.93 -2.29
C ILE A 231 1.05 -16.75 -3.10
N GLU A 232 1.32 -17.03 -4.38
CA GLU A 232 0.45 -17.84 -5.24
C GLU A 232 0.32 -19.28 -4.73
N ALA A 233 1.43 -19.86 -4.26
CA ALA A 233 1.44 -21.24 -3.72
C ALA A 233 0.68 -21.37 -2.39
N ALA A 234 0.61 -20.29 -1.60
CA ALA A 234 -0.11 -20.27 -0.33
C ALA A 234 -1.60 -19.93 -0.47
N ARG A 235 -2.08 -19.59 -1.67
CA ARG A 235 -3.51 -19.40 -1.89
C ARG A 235 -4.26 -20.72 -1.64
N PRO A 236 -5.39 -20.68 -0.93
CA PRO A 236 -6.25 -21.84 -0.85
C PRO A 236 -6.56 -22.30 -2.29
N THR A 237 -6.15 -23.52 -2.63
CA THR A 237 -6.66 -24.14 -3.85
C THR A 237 -8.18 -24.15 -3.71
N GLU A 238 -8.91 -23.68 -4.71
CA GLU A 238 -10.36 -23.86 -4.81
C GLU A 238 -10.64 -25.35 -4.80
N SER A 239 -10.50 -25.98 -3.63
CA SER A 239 -10.80 -27.37 -3.41
C SER A 239 -12.31 -27.44 -3.22
N THR A 240 -12.99 -27.66 -4.37
CA THR A 240 -14.19 -28.50 -4.40
C THR A 240 -15.23 -28.17 -3.30
N VAL A 241 -15.72 -26.91 -3.25
CA VAL A 241 -17.11 -26.74 -2.79
C VAL A 241 -18.04 -27.03 -3.98
N ALA A 242 -17.82 -28.20 -4.59
CA ALA A 242 -18.80 -28.81 -5.45
C ALA A 242 -19.89 -29.36 -4.53
N HIS A 243 -21.03 -28.69 -4.55
CA HIS A 243 -22.36 -29.27 -4.28
C HIS A 243 -22.60 -29.93 -2.92
N ARG A 244 -23.02 -29.14 -1.95
CA ARG A 244 -24.09 -29.62 -1.06
C ARG A 244 -25.28 -28.66 -1.18
N HIS A 245 -26.14 -29.04 -2.12
CA HIS A 245 -27.55 -28.65 -2.15
C HIS A 245 -28.27 -29.25 -0.95
#